data_613eb8d535aa35fcc730be42d4519a8b
#
_entry.id   613eb8d535aa35fcc730be42d4519a8b
#
_cell.length_a   1.000
_cell.length_b   1.000
_cell.length_c   1.000
_cell.angle_alpha   90.00
_cell.angle_beta   90.00
_cell.angle_gamma   90.00
#
_symmetry.space_group_name_H-M   'P 1'
#
loop_
_entity.id
_entity.type
_entity.pdbx_description
1 polymer ?
#
loop_
_entity_poly.entity_id
_entity_poly.type
_entity_poly.pdbx_seq_one_letter_code
_entity_poly.pdbx_strand_id
1 'polypeptide(L)'
;MAPVARVAVEKTTCRFDKLFDYAIPQGMPLRPGVRVLVPFGHGRRIGLVVELAEQAAHAALKPIAAPLEEEPVLTEEGLFLLRWLRENTFCIWFDALSVLIPAGYGLRGLTGWSLVRGAPVPEDLSLTEQQVLSVLRPRRKPLPAADLAETLGLTLSALPLDRLEALGLL
;
A
#
# COMPACT_ATOMS: atom_id res chain seq x y z
N MET A 1 -9.08 0.16 24.05
CA MET A 1 -7.73 0.06 23.42
C MET A 1 -7.94 0.04 21.91
N ALA A 2 -7.08 0.68 21.13
CA ALA A 2 -7.25 0.69 19.68
C ALA A 2 -6.86 -0.69 19.11
N PRO A 3 -7.67 -1.27 18.21
CA PRO A 3 -7.34 -2.55 17.57
C PRO A 3 -6.08 -2.40 16.70
N VAL A 4 -5.30 -3.47 16.66
CA VAL A 4 -4.02 -3.56 15.95
C VAL A 4 -4.10 -4.61 14.86
N ALA A 5 -3.62 -4.29 13.66
CA ALA A 5 -3.48 -5.25 12.58
C ALA A 5 -2.05 -5.79 12.53
N ARG A 6 -1.91 -7.12 12.54
CA ARG A 6 -0.66 -7.81 12.26
C ARG A 6 -0.56 -8.15 10.78
N VAL A 7 0.40 -7.56 10.13
CA VAL A 7 0.51 -7.51 8.67
C VAL A 7 1.77 -8.21 8.19
N ALA A 8 1.61 -9.15 7.26
CA ALA A 8 2.70 -9.71 6.46
C ALA A 8 3.01 -8.75 5.32
N VAL A 9 4.15 -8.05 5.39
CA VAL A 9 4.53 -7.01 4.42
C VAL A 9 5.31 -7.63 3.27
N GLU A 10 5.03 -7.17 2.03
CA GLU A 10 5.72 -7.65 0.83
C GLU A 10 7.22 -7.30 0.82
N LYS A 11 8.00 -8.12 0.08
CA LYS A 11 9.44 -7.91 -0.14
C LYS A 11 10.26 -7.76 1.14
N THR A 12 9.83 -8.39 2.22
CA THR A 12 10.66 -8.59 3.40
C THR A 12 11.72 -9.66 3.12
N THR A 13 12.84 -9.58 3.82
CA THR A 13 13.91 -10.57 3.73
C THR A 13 13.86 -11.49 4.95
N CYS A 14 14.51 -12.63 4.91
CA CYS A 14 14.61 -13.57 6.04
C CYS A 14 15.02 -12.89 7.36
N ARG A 15 15.84 -11.82 7.27
CA ARG A 15 16.27 -11.04 8.45
C ARG A 15 15.12 -10.28 9.12
N PHE A 16 14.08 -9.93 8.37
CA PHE A 16 12.91 -9.16 8.82
C PHE A 16 11.61 -9.95 8.63
N ASP A 17 11.70 -11.28 8.69
CA ASP A 17 10.57 -12.17 8.51
C ASP A 17 9.72 -12.27 9.77
N LYS A 18 8.85 -11.30 9.95
CA LYS A 18 7.86 -11.23 11.03
C LYS A 18 6.59 -10.51 10.57
N LEU A 19 5.54 -10.67 11.33
CA LEU A 19 4.37 -9.81 11.20
C LEU A 19 4.67 -8.45 11.84
N PHE A 20 4.20 -7.39 11.20
CA PHE A 20 4.37 -6.02 11.66
C PHE A 20 3.05 -5.48 12.19
N ASP A 21 3.11 -4.84 13.34
CA ASP A 21 1.96 -4.24 13.99
C ASP A 21 1.69 -2.85 13.41
N TYR A 22 0.43 -2.61 13.03
CA TYR A 22 -0.06 -1.32 12.54
C TYR A 22 -1.33 -0.91 13.27
N ALA A 23 -1.45 0.39 13.56
CA ALA A 23 -2.69 0.94 14.09
C ALA A 23 -3.78 0.95 13.00
N ILE A 24 -4.99 0.56 13.37
CA ILE A 24 -6.15 0.64 12.49
C ILE A 24 -6.79 2.02 12.70
N PRO A 25 -6.86 2.87 11.65
CA PRO A 25 -7.54 4.16 11.73
C PRO A 25 -8.99 4.02 12.15
N GLN A 26 -9.49 4.98 12.91
CA GLN A 26 -10.88 4.98 13.36
C GLN A 26 -11.85 4.96 12.17
N GLY A 27 -12.83 4.06 12.20
CA GLY A 27 -13.81 3.92 11.14
C GLY A 27 -13.35 3.13 9.92
N MET A 28 -12.12 2.60 9.90
CA MET A 28 -11.64 1.72 8.83
C MET A 28 -12.15 0.29 9.06
N PRO A 29 -13.06 -0.24 8.23
CA PRO A 29 -13.47 -1.64 8.30
C PRO A 29 -12.30 -2.50 7.82
N LEU A 30 -11.76 -3.32 8.71
CA LEU A 30 -10.62 -4.17 8.38
C LEU A 30 -10.86 -5.59 8.90
N ARG A 31 -10.56 -6.59 8.06
CA ARG A 31 -10.68 -8.01 8.38
C ARG A 31 -9.37 -8.74 8.04
N PRO A 32 -9.06 -9.85 8.73
CA PRO A 32 -8.00 -10.75 8.28
C PRO A 32 -8.21 -11.19 6.83
N GLY A 33 -7.13 -11.34 6.07
CA GLY A 33 -7.19 -11.69 4.65
C GLY A 33 -7.29 -10.52 3.68
N VAL A 34 -7.52 -9.29 4.16
CA VAL A 34 -7.54 -8.07 3.34
C VAL A 34 -6.12 -7.56 3.12
N ARG A 35 -5.81 -7.11 1.91
CA ARG A 35 -4.56 -6.42 1.62
C ARG A 35 -4.65 -4.94 2.01
N VAL A 36 -3.54 -4.44 2.49
CA VAL A 36 -3.44 -3.06 2.97
C VAL A 36 -2.19 -2.37 2.45
N LEU A 37 -2.29 -1.08 2.24
CA LEU A 37 -1.13 -0.22 2.01
C LEU A 37 -0.62 0.27 3.36
N VAL A 38 0.65 0.01 3.65
CA VAL A 38 1.27 0.35 4.93
C VAL A 38 2.57 1.15 4.76
N PRO A 39 2.87 2.09 5.66
CA PRO A 39 4.16 2.76 5.67
C PRO A 39 5.26 1.79 6.12
N PHE A 40 6.30 1.63 5.29
CA PHE A 40 7.41 0.72 5.57
C PHE A 40 8.74 1.36 5.14
N GLY A 41 9.67 1.53 6.08
CA GLY A 41 10.90 2.29 5.84
C GLY A 41 10.60 3.74 5.47
N HIS A 42 11.12 4.19 4.34
CA HIS A 42 10.91 5.54 3.78
C HIS A 42 9.76 5.61 2.76
N GLY A 43 9.04 4.51 2.54
CA GLY A 43 7.97 4.45 1.55
C GLY A 43 6.74 3.70 2.05
N ARG A 44 5.90 3.31 1.11
CA ARG A 44 4.71 2.48 1.36
C ARG A 44 4.90 1.12 0.70
N ARG A 45 4.35 0.08 1.31
CA ARG A 45 4.33 -1.29 0.76
C ARG A 45 2.96 -1.91 0.94
N ILE A 46 2.69 -2.90 0.12
CA ILE A 46 1.51 -3.74 0.30
C ILE A 46 1.82 -4.81 1.34
N GLY A 47 0.84 -5.13 2.15
CA GLY A 47 0.87 -6.25 3.05
C GLY A 47 -0.50 -6.89 3.14
N LEU A 48 -0.56 -8.09 3.72
CA LEU A 48 -1.82 -8.78 4.03
C LEU A 48 -2.04 -8.78 5.53
N VAL A 49 -3.24 -8.44 5.95
CA VAL A 49 -3.66 -8.57 7.36
C VAL A 49 -3.82 -10.05 7.68
N VAL A 50 -2.94 -10.57 8.54
CA VAL A 50 -2.97 -11.97 8.96
C VAL A 50 -3.90 -12.17 10.15
N GLU A 51 -3.90 -11.21 11.07
CA GLU A 51 -4.76 -11.23 12.25
C GLU A 51 -4.99 -9.82 12.82
N LEU A 52 -6.04 -9.68 13.60
CA LEU A 52 -6.33 -8.51 14.42
C LEU A 52 -6.02 -8.83 15.89
N ALA A 53 -5.36 -7.92 16.58
CA ALA A 53 -4.98 -8.06 17.97
C ALA A 53 -5.48 -6.88 18.80
N GLU A 54 -5.75 -7.12 20.09
CA GLU A 54 -6.15 -6.06 21.03
C GLU A 54 -4.96 -5.29 21.59
N GLN A 55 -3.78 -5.89 21.53
CA GLN A 55 -2.55 -5.30 22.07
C GLN A 55 -1.43 -5.28 21.04
N ALA A 56 -0.73 -4.16 20.99
CA ALA A 56 0.47 -4.00 20.18
C ALA A 56 1.71 -4.50 20.91
N ALA A 57 2.68 -5.01 20.17
CA ALA A 57 4.01 -5.30 20.72
C ALA A 57 4.80 -4.02 21.02
N HIS A 58 4.44 -2.88 20.44
CA HIS A 58 5.12 -1.59 20.58
C HIS A 58 4.14 -0.45 20.87
N ALA A 59 4.58 0.55 21.66
CA ALA A 59 3.75 1.68 22.08
C ALA A 59 3.43 2.68 20.95
N ALA A 60 4.31 2.83 19.95
CA ALA A 60 4.12 3.75 18.82
C ALA A 60 3.94 2.99 17.51
N LEU A 61 2.69 2.86 17.07
CA LEU A 61 2.35 2.21 15.80
C LEU A 61 2.13 3.24 14.69
N LYS A 62 2.62 2.92 13.50
CA LYS A 62 2.25 3.64 12.29
C LYS A 62 0.84 3.22 11.87
N PRO A 63 -0.02 4.13 11.39
CA PRO A 63 -1.34 3.77 10.92
C PRO A 63 -1.27 3.10 9.55
N ILE A 64 -2.23 2.21 9.27
CA ILE A 64 -2.51 1.71 7.91
C ILE A 64 -2.91 2.91 7.04
N ALA A 65 -2.34 3.01 5.84
CA ALA A 65 -2.65 4.10 4.93
C ALA A 65 -4.01 3.90 4.22
N ALA A 66 -4.28 2.69 3.73
CA ALA A 66 -5.55 2.33 3.09
C ALA A 66 -5.72 0.81 3.01
N PRO A 67 -6.95 0.29 3.06
CA PRO A 67 -7.26 -1.04 2.56
C PRO A 67 -7.26 -1.02 1.03
N LEU A 68 -6.86 -2.11 0.40
CA LEU A 68 -6.85 -2.23 -1.06
C LEU A 68 -8.13 -2.87 -1.60
N GLU A 69 -8.80 -3.66 -0.77
CA GLU A 69 -10.07 -4.31 -1.08
C GLU A 69 -11.03 -4.21 0.12
N GLU A 70 -12.32 -4.34 -0.14
CA GLU A 70 -13.36 -4.43 0.90
C GLU A 70 -13.51 -5.86 1.43
N GLU A 71 -13.34 -6.87 0.54
CA GLU A 71 -13.45 -8.29 0.88
C GLU A 71 -12.07 -8.96 1.00
N PRO A 72 -11.92 -9.96 1.89
CA PRO A 72 -10.68 -10.69 2.05
C PRO A 72 -10.25 -11.42 0.76
N VAL A 73 -8.99 -11.27 0.37
CA VAL A 73 -8.37 -12.02 -0.72
C VAL A 73 -8.04 -13.46 -0.29
N LEU A 74 -7.74 -13.65 0.99
CA LEU A 74 -7.60 -14.97 1.61
C LEU A 74 -8.74 -15.20 2.61
N THR A 75 -9.40 -16.36 2.47
CA THR A 75 -10.38 -16.85 3.43
C THR A 75 -9.72 -17.30 4.74
N GLU A 76 -10.51 -17.69 5.73
CA GLU A 76 -10.00 -18.23 7.00
C GLU A 76 -9.12 -19.49 6.78
N GLU A 77 -9.54 -20.38 5.86
CA GLU A 77 -8.77 -21.57 5.49
C GLU A 77 -7.43 -21.18 4.82
N GLY A 78 -7.46 -20.16 3.96
CA GLY A 78 -6.24 -19.62 3.34
C GLY A 78 -5.29 -19.03 4.37
N LEU A 79 -5.78 -18.32 5.38
CA LEU A 79 -4.99 -17.80 6.49
C LEU A 79 -4.45 -18.91 7.40
N PHE A 80 -5.25 -19.97 7.64
CA PHE A 80 -4.77 -21.16 8.36
C PHE A 80 -3.61 -21.81 7.60
N LEU A 81 -3.76 -22.04 6.29
CA LEU A 81 -2.73 -22.62 5.45
C LEU A 81 -1.47 -21.74 5.37
N LEU A 82 -1.63 -20.41 5.32
CA LEU A 82 -0.52 -19.47 5.38
C LEU A 82 0.32 -19.65 6.64
N ARG A 83 -0.32 -19.73 7.81
CA ARG A 83 0.37 -19.97 9.09
C ARG A 83 1.03 -21.34 9.12
N TRP A 84 0.32 -22.37 8.66
CA TRP A 84 0.84 -23.72 8.60
C TRP A 84 2.10 -23.82 7.71
N LEU A 85 2.07 -23.23 6.52
CA LEU A 85 3.23 -23.15 5.64
C LEU A 85 4.41 -22.47 6.33
N ARG A 86 4.17 -21.34 6.98
CA ARG A 86 5.19 -20.58 7.69
C ARG A 86 5.83 -21.36 8.85
N GLU A 87 5.04 -22.15 9.58
CA GLU A 87 5.50 -22.94 10.73
C GLU A 87 6.17 -24.26 10.35
N ASN A 88 5.76 -24.85 9.24
CA ASN A 88 6.18 -26.21 8.84
C ASN A 88 7.15 -26.24 7.66
N THR A 89 7.49 -25.10 7.08
CA THR A 89 8.44 -25.01 5.96
C THR A 89 9.47 -23.89 6.22
N PHE A 90 10.51 -23.82 5.37
CA PHE A 90 11.54 -22.78 5.47
C PHE A 90 11.19 -21.49 4.71
N CYS A 91 9.92 -21.32 4.29
CA CYS A 91 9.50 -20.12 3.58
C CYS A 91 9.33 -18.94 4.55
N ILE A 92 9.52 -17.71 4.04
CA ILE A 92 9.15 -16.48 4.75
C ILE A 92 7.66 -16.18 4.55
N TRP A 93 7.09 -15.29 5.38
CA TRP A 93 5.67 -14.91 5.28
C TRP A 93 5.27 -14.50 3.87
N PHE A 94 6.12 -13.72 3.20
CA PHE A 94 5.84 -13.24 1.85
C PHE A 94 5.84 -14.35 0.80
N ASP A 95 6.75 -15.32 0.90
CA ASP A 95 6.81 -16.47 -0.03
C ASP A 95 5.57 -17.34 0.12
N ALA A 96 5.21 -17.69 1.36
CA ALA A 96 3.99 -18.44 1.65
C ALA A 96 2.73 -17.73 1.12
N LEU A 97 2.66 -16.41 1.32
CA LEU A 97 1.58 -15.58 0.83
C LEU A 97 1.51 -15.56 -0.70
N SER A 98 2.65 -15.47 -1.38
CA SER A 98 2.71 -15.41 -2.85
C SER A 98 2.20 -16.67 -3.54
N VAL A 99 2.25 -17.81 -2.85
CA VAL A 99 1.71 -19.10 -3.34
C VAL A 99 0.19 -19.17 -3.17
N LEU A 100 -0.34 -18.55 -2.12
CA LEU A 100 -1.76 -18.66 -1.76
C LEU A 100 -2.64 -17.59 -2.42
N ILE A 101 -2.07 -16.46 -2.80
CA ILE A 101 -2.83 -15.40 -3.46
C ILE A 101 -3.14 -15.82 -4.90
N PRO A 102 -4.41 -15.78 -5.32
CA PRO A 102 -4.82 -16.13 -6.67
C PRO A 102 -4.09 -15.31 -7.74
N ALA A 103 -3.81 -15.94 -8.88
CA ALA A 103 -3.27 -15.24 -10.04
C ALA A 103 -4.22 -14.11 -10.46
N GLY A 104 -3.67 -12.93 -10.69
CA GLY A 104 -4.46 -11.72 -11.03
C GLY A 104 -4.63 -10.74 -9.86
N TYR A 105 -4.58 -11.20 -8.61
CA TYR A 105 -4.51 -10.31 -7.45
C TYR A 105 -3.11 -9.76 -7.20
N GLY A 106 -2.14 -10.06 -8.02
CA GLY A 106 -0.72 -9.74 -7.92
C GLY A 106 -0.35 -8.91 -6.69
N LEU A 107 0.64 -9.34 -5.94
CA LEU A 107 1.20 -8.53 -4.84
C LEU A 107 1.91 -7.26 -5.34
N ARG A 108 1.83 -6.97 -6.63
CA ARG A 108 2.33 -5.74 -7.23
C ARG A 108 1.24 -4.69 -7.15
N GLY A 109 1.24 -3.93 -6.07
CA GLY A 109 0.56 -2.65 -6.08
C GLY A 109 1.22 -1.74 -7.10
N LEU A 110 0.50 -1.40 -8.13
CA LEU A 110 0.87 -0.26 -8.96
C LEU A 110 0.43 0.98 -8.19
N THR A 111 1.38 1.73 -7.66
CA THR A 111 1.10 3.06 -7.15
C THR A 111 0.78 3.93 -8.36
N GLY A 112 -0.47 4.33 -8.48
CA GLY A 112 -0.90 5.26 -9.51
C GLY A 112 -1.27 6.60 -8.90
N TRP A 113 -1.02 7.65 -9.64
CA TRP A 113 -1.32 9.02 -9.29
C TRP A 113 -2.60 9.48 -9.98
N SER A 114 -3.46 10.14 -9.23
CA SER A 114 -4.69 10.73 -9.74
C SER A 114 -4.89 12.12 -9.16
N LEU A 115 -5.52 13.00 -9.92
CA LEU A 115 -5.84 14.34 -9.46
C LEU A 115 -6.93 14.32 -8.39
N VAL A 116 -6.71 15.00 -7.28
CA VAL A 116 -7.75 15.30 -6.28
C VAL A 116 -8.70 16.35 -6.86
N ARG A 117 -9.92 15.94 -7.15
CA ARG A 117 -10.91 16.84 -7.78
C ARG A 117 -11.41 17.87 -6.80
N GLY A 118 -11.43 19.14 -7.24
CA GLY A 118 -11.90 20.25 -6.41
C GLY A 118 -10.84 20.84 -5.47
N ALA A 119 -9.62 20.29 -5.47
CA ALA A 119 -8.52 20.90 -4.73
C ALA A 119 -8.15 22.28 -5.33
N PRO A 120 -7.92 23.32 -4.52
CA PRO A 120 -7.47 24.61 -5.01
C PRO A 120 -6.07 24.47 -5.61
N VAL A 121 -5.93 24.91 -6.86
CA VAL A 121 -4.64 24.85 -7.57
C VAL A 121 -3.89 26.15 -7.31
N PRO A 122 -2.70 26.12 -6.68
CA PRO A 122 -1.87 27.31 -6.48
C PRO A 122 -1.43 27.94 -7.81
N GLU A 123 -1.25 29.27 -7.81
CA GLU A 123 -0.82 30.01 -9.01
C GLU A 123 0.70 29.88 -9.26
N ASP A 124 1.47 29.48 -8.27
CA ASP A 124 2.95 29.39 -8.28
C ASP A 124 3.51 28.03 -8.71
N LEU A 125 2.70 27.23 -9.41
CA LEU A 125 3.17 25.92 -9.91
C LEU A 125 4.19 26.08 -11.02
N SER A 126 5.26 25.28 -10.94
CA SER A 126 6.27 25.16 -12.01
C SER A 126 5.67 24.60 -13.30
N LEU A 127 6.33 24.80 -14.42
CA LEU A 127 5.90 24.27 -15.72
C LEU A 127 5.73 22.75 -15.68
N THR A 128 6.65 22.04 -15.03
CA THR A 128 6.59 20.57 -14.90
C THR A 128 5.39 20.12 -14.07
N GLU A 129 5.06 20.82 -12.99
CA GLU A 129 3.88 20.54 -12.18
C GLU A 129 2.59 20.76 -12.96
N GLN A 130 2.50 21.84 -13.71
CA GLN A 130 1.36 22.11 -14.60
C GLN A 130 1.20 21.04 -15.67
N GLN A 131 2.30 20.56 -16.26
CA GLN A 131 2.29 19.44 -17.22
C GLN A 131 1.77 18.16 -16.59
N VAL A 132 2.25 17.78 -15.38
CA VAL A 132 1.76 16.62 -14.64
C VAL A 132 0.25 16.71 -14.42
N LEU A 133 -0.25 17.84 -13.93
CA LEU A 133 -1.67 18.06 -13.71
C LEU A 133 -2.47 17.99 -15.02
N SER A 134 -1.94 18.53 -16.12
CA SER A 134 -2.60 18.50 -17.44
C SER A 134 -2.80 17.08 -17.96
N VAL A 135 -1.83 16.19 -17.73
CA VAL A 135 -1.90 14.76 -18.12
C VAL A 135 -2.90 14.01 -17.24
N LEU A 136 -2.98 14.32 -15.95
CA LEU A 136 -3.87 13.63 -15.00
C LEU A 136 -5.31 14.14 -15.05
N ARG A 137 -5.54 15.40 -15.39
CA ARG A 137 -6.87 16.05 -15.39
C ARG A 137 -7.95 15.30 -16.21
N PRO A 138 -7.68 14.84 -17.45
CA PRO A 138 -8.68 14.12 -18.24
C PRO A 138 -8.88 12.66 -17.79
N ARG A 139 -8.00 12.13 -16.94
CA ARG A 139 -8.01 10.71 -16.57
C ARG A 139 -8.92 10.45 -15.37
N ARG A 140 -9.65 9.33 -15.45
CA ARG A 140 -10.48 8.84 -14.34
C ARG A 140 -9.80 7.76 -13.51
N LYS A 141 -8.77 7.12 -14.10
CA LYS A 141 -8.00 6.04 -13.45
C LYS A 141 -6.63 6.56 -13.07
N PRO A 142 -6.09 6.12 -11.92
CA PRO A 142 -4.72 6.44 -11.54
C PRO A 142 -3.71 6.02 -12.62
N LEU A 143 -2.68 6.84 -12.82
CA LEU A 143 -1.60 6.59 -13.77
C LEU A 143 -0.31 6.26 -12.99
N PRO A 144 0.38 5.13 -13.29
CA PRO A 144 1.68 4.83 -12.70
C PRO A 144 2.70 5.96 -12.98
N ALA A 145 3.63 6.19 -12.02
CA ALA A 145 4.67 7.20 -12.19
C ALA A 145 5.56 6.95 -13.41
N ALA A 146 5.81 5.68 -13.76
CA ALA A 146 6.58 5.31 -14.93
C ALA A 146 5.89 5.77 -16.24
N ASP A 147 4.59 5.52 -16.36
CA ASP A 147 3.80 5.91 -17.54
C ASP A 147 3.65 7.43 -17.64
N LEU A 148 3.60 8.12 -16.47
CA LEU A 148 3.59 9.58 -16.41
C LEU A 148 4.92 10.17 -16.88
N ALA A 149 6.03 9.59 -16.44
CA ALA A 149 7.38 9.98 -16.84
C ALA A 149 7.58 9.79 -18.36
N GLU A 150 7.16 8.64 -18.89
CA GLU A 150 7.21 8.36 -20.34
C GLU A 150 6.35 9.35 -21.13
N THR A 151 5.12 9.61 -20.68
CA THR A 151 4.21 10.57 -21.36
C THR A 151 4.79 11.98 -21.44
N LEU A 152 5.54 12.41 -20.40
CA LEU A 152 6.13 13.73 -20.32
C LEU A 152 7.57 13.80 -20.85
N GLY A 153 8.16 12.66 -21.22
CA GLY A 153 9.58 12.58 -21.65
C GLY A 153 10.55 12.91 -20.51
N LEU A 154 10.18 12.62 -19.27
CA LEU A 154 10.96 12.91 -18.06
C LEU A 154 11.49 11.64 -17.41
N THR A 155 12.49 11.79 -16.54
CA THR A 155 12.89 10.70 -15.64
C THR A 155 11.97 10.64 -14.43
N LEU A 156 11.85 9.47 -13.79
CA LEU A 156 11.04 9.30 -12.57
C LEU A 156 11.44 10.28 -11.45
N SER A 157 12.72 10.54 -11.30
CA SER A 157 13.27 11.47 -10.30
C SER A 157 12.99 12.94 -10.60
N ALA A 158 12.63 13.27 -11.84
CA ALA A 158 12.29 14.63 -12.24
C ALA A 158 10.78 14.95 -12.08
N LEU A 159 9.97 13.95 -11.74
CA LEU A 159 8.54 14.15 -11.49
C LEU A 159 8.33 14.77 -10.10
N PRO A 160 7.66 15.94 -9.98
CA PRO A 160 7.45 16.64 -8.71
C PRO A 160 6.26 16.05 -7.93
N LEU A 161 6.17 14.72 -7.82
CA LEU A 161 5.01 14.03 -7.24
C LEU A 161 4.88 14.30 -5.75
N ASP A 162 5.97 14.27 -4.99
CA ASP A 162 5.96 14.51 -3.54
C ASP A 162 5.47 15.93 -3.20
N ARG A 163 5.84 16.93 -4.01
CA ARG A 163 5.38 18.30 -3.81
C ARG A 163 3.90 18.44 -4.14
N LEU A 164 3.45 17.85 -5.24
CA LEU A 164 2.03 17.88 -5.62
C LEU A 164 1.15 17.10 -4.61
N GLU A 165 1.64 16.01 -4.04
CA GLU A 165 0.99 15.28 -2.94
C GLU A 165 0.93 16.16 -1.67
N ALA A 166 2.03 16.82 -1.31
CA ALA A 166 2.08 17.75 -0.16
C ALA A 166 1.12 18.94 -0.30
N LEU A 167 0.86 19.37 -1.54
CA LEU A 167 -0.14 20.41 -1.85
C LEU A 167 -1.58 19.86 -1.88
N GLY A 168 -1.79 18.56 -1.69
CA GLY A 168 -3.10 17.91 -1.73
C GLY A 168 -3.71 17.87 -3.13
N LEU A 169 -2.92 17.95 -4.19
CA LEU A 169 -3.37 17.92 -5.59
C LEU A 169 -3.39 16.51 -6.19
N LEU A 170 -2.63 15.56 -5.59
CA LEU A 170 -2.53 14.15 -6.00
C LEU A 170 -2.96 13.22 -4.89
#